data_49e3a3622978d26f32666b08135a05ff
#
_entry.id   49e3a3622978d26f32666b08135a05ff
#
_cell.length_a   1.000
_cell.length_b   1.000
_cell.length_c   1.000
_cell.angle_alpha   90.00
_cell.angle_beta   90.00
_cell.angle_gamma   90.00
#
_symmetry.space_group_name_H-M   'P 1'
#
loop_
_entity.id
_entity.type
_entity.pdbx_description
1 polymer ?
#
loop_
_entity_poly.entity_id
_entity_poly.type
_entity_poly.pdbx_seq_one_letter_code
_entity_poly.pdbx_strand_id
1 'polypeptide(L)'
;MSDAVAKGTENKDGAGKDEALKDDSGPGHIRLRNRALILAAAEEVFATQGYRGATTAAIAKKAGLPKANVHYYFGTKEALYAAVLEDILGLWLGELDRITETSDPATALADYIRAKIRHSRERPLASKVYANEMIRGARHTRDFLKNELRNLVKSKAKVLEAWAAAGKIEPVDPVHLFSVIWAATQHYADFEVQVGSLLGRRQLAAKDYDEAAETIMRLVLRGLGLDYALPHTLPSKESETT
;
A
#
# COMPACT_ATOMS: atom_id res chain seq x y z
N MET A 1 -60.39 -16.07 -62.95
CA MET A 1 -59.40 -16.04 -64.01
C MET A 1 -58.14 -15.39 -63.46
N SER A 2 -57.15 -16.25 -63.43
CA SER A 2 -55.71 -16.06 -63.58
C SER A 2 -54.99 -15.42 -62.40
N ASP A 3 -54.33 -16.20 -61.59
CA ASP A 3 -52.96 -16.73 -61.62
C ASP A 3 -51.87 -15.66 -61.65
N ALA A 4 -51.01 -15.65 -60.62
CA ALA A 4 -49.57 -15.65 -60.65
C ALA A 4 -49.00 -15.52 -59.21
N VAL A 5 -48.59 -16.60 -58.66
CA VAL A 5 -47.24 -17.10 -58.49
C VAL A 5 -46.29 -16.21 -57.70
N ALA A 6 -45.98 -16.76 -56.52
CA ALA A 6 -44.92 -16.37 -55.58
C ALA A 6 -43.53 -16.44 -56.19
N LYS A 7 -42.63 -15.55 -55.73
CA LYS A 7 -41.19 -15.84 -55.61
C LYS A 7 -40.64 -15.17 -54.37
N GLY A 8 -40.08 -16.03 -53.54
CA GLY A 8 -39.38 -15.64 -52.35
C GLY A 8 -38.06 -14.95 -52.65
N THR A 9 -37.64 -14.12 -51.75
CA THR A 9 -36.26 -13.67 -51.67
C THR A 9 -35.75 -13.90 -50.25
N GLU A 10 -34.71 -14.66 -50.25
CA GLU A 10 -33.86 -15.02 -49.10
C GLU A 10 -33.35 -13.73 -48.41
N ASN A 11 -33.49 -13.75 -47.12
CA ASN A 11 -32.85 -12.74 -46.27
C ASN A 11 -31.47 -13.31 -45.87
N LYS A 12 -30.43 -12.78 -46.49
CA LYS A 12 -29.04 -12.93 -46.05
C LYS A 12 -28.68 -11.68 -45.24
N ASP A 13 -27.91 -11.96 -44.22
CA ASP A 13 -26.89 -11.17 -43.60
C ASP A 13 -27.16 -10.71 -42.16
N GLY A 14 -26.90 -11.69 -41.30
CA GLY A 14 -26.37 -11.44 -39.99
C GLY A 14 -24.89 -11.10 -40.08
N ALA A 15 -24.56 -9.83 -40.22
CA ALA A 15 -23.19 -9.36 -40.00
C ALA A 15 -23.05 -9.02 -38.53
N GLY A 16 -22.46 -9.93 -37.76
CA GLY A 16 -21.93 -9.68 -36.44
C GLY A 16 -20.87 -8.58 -36.54
N LYS A 17 -21.15 -7.45 -35.98
CA LYS A 17 -20.12 -6.45 -35.71
C LYS A 17 -19.26 -6.96 -34.56
N ASP A 18 -18.12 -7.50 -34.88
CA ASP A 18 -16.98 -7.59 -33.98
C ASP A 18 -16.66 -6.18 -33.51
N GLU A 19 -17.08 -5.86 -32.30
CA GLU A 19 -16.57 -4.73 -31.55
C GLU A 19 -15.14 -5.05 -31.20
N ALA A 20 -14.23 -4.72 -32.11
CA ALA A 20 -12.80 -4.69 -31.85
C ALA A 20 -12.58 -3.80 -30.64
N LEU A 21 -12.15 -4.41 -29.53
CA LEU A 21 -11.61 -3.72 -28.36
C LEU A 21 -10.62 -2.69 -28.85
N LYS A 22 -10.98 -1.41 -28.77
CA LYS A 22 -10.09 -0.29 -29.08
C LYS A 22 -8.89 -0.45 -28.17
N ASP A 23 -7.75 -0.76 -28.76
CA ASP A 23 -6.44 -0.72 -28.15
C ASP A 23 -6.19 0.72 -27.70
N ASP A 24 -6.32 0.97 -26.40
CA ASP A 24 -6.18 2.28 -25.73
C ASP A 24 -4.69 2.65 -25.54
N SER A 25 -3.85 2.30 -26.52
CA SER A 25 -2.40 2.48 -26.54
C SER A 25 -1.96 3.85 -27.08
N GLY A 26 -2.64 4.91 -26.68
CA GLY A 26 -2.18 6.27 -27.01
C GLY A 26 -0.78 6.56 -26.42
N PRO A 27 0.04 7.44 -27.05
CA PRO A 27 1.40 7.78 -26.57
C PRO A 27 1.48 8.14 -25.08
N GLY A 28 0.41 8.71 -24.53
CA GLY A 28 0.28 9.03 -23.10
C GLY A 28 0.18 7.77 -22.23
N HIS A 29 -0.56 6.76 -22.65
CA HIS A 29 -0.73 5.50 -21.91
C HIS A 29 0.57 4.68 -21.87
N ILE A 30 1.29 4.60 -22.99
CA ILE A 30 2.61 3.96 -23.06
C ILE A 30 3.60 4.65 -22.12
N ARG A 31 3.56 5.98 -22.07
CA ARG A 31 4.41 6.76 -21.17
C ARG A 31 4.13 6.47 -19.70
N LEU A 32 2.86 6.47 -19.29
CA LEU A 32 2.46 6.15 -17.92
C LEU A 32 2.83 4.71 -17.54
N ARG A 33 2.57 3.74 -18.43
CA ARG A 33 2.93 2.34 -18.23
C ARG A 33 4.44 2.15 -18.04
N ASN A 34 5.27 2.73 -18.92
CA ASN A 34 6.72 2.60 -18.82
C ASN A 34 7.26 3.26 -17.55
N ARG A 35 6.71 4.42 -17.14
CA ARG A 35 7.06 5.06 -15.88
C ARG A 35 6.74 4.15 -14.69
N ALA A 36 5.57 3.52 -14.65
CA ALA A 36 5.17 2.59 -13.58
C ALA A 36 6.08 1.34 -13.54
N LEU A 37 6.41 0.76 -14.69
CA LEU A 37 7.35 -0.38 -14.79
C LEU A 37 8.73 -0.02 -14.24
N ILE A 38 9.24 1.18 -14.51
CA ILE A 38 10.54 1.62 -14.01
C ILE A 38 10.48 1.82 -12.49
N LEU A 39 9.40 2.42 -11.95
CA LEU A 39 9.23 2.61 -10.50
C LEU A 39 9.18 1.28 -9.76
N ALA A 40 8.39 0.31 -10.23
CA ALA A 40 8.28 -1.01 -9.62
C ALA A 40 9.64 -1.75 -9.65
N ALA A 41 10.34 -1.72 -10.78
CA ALA A 41 11.67 -2.31 -10.90
C ALA A 41 12.70 -1.61 -9.99
N ALA A 42 12.61 -0.29 -9.86
CA ALA A 42 13.48 0.50 -9.00
C ALA A 42 13.26 0.18 -7.53
N GLU A 43 12.00 0.06 -7.09
CA GLU A 43 11.65 -0.35 -5.72
C GLU A 43 12.33 -1.68 -5.37
N GLU A 44 12.22 -2.70 -6.23
CA GLU A 44 12.82 -4.01 -5.98
C GLU A 44 14.36 -3.95 -5.94
N VAL A 45 14.98 -3.24 -6.87
CA VAL A 45 16.44 -3.10 -6.91
C VAL A 45 16.95 -2.29 -5.71
N PHE A 46 16.26 -1.22 -5.32
CA PHE A 46 16.65 -0.43 -4.15
C PHE A 46 16.43 -1.21 -2.84
N ALA A 47 15.37 -1.99 -2.73
CA ALA A 47 15.13 -2.81 -1.55
C ALA A 47 16.21 -3.87 -1.34
N THR A 48 16.67 -4.51 -2.43
CA THR A 48 17.60 -5.63 -2.37
C THR A 48 19.07 -5.21 -2.35
N GLN A 49 19.45 -4.15 -3.08
CA GLN A 49 20.84 -3.71 -3.24
C GLN A 49 21.16 -2.42 -2.47
N GLY A 50 20.14 -1.77 -1.93
CA GLY A 50 20.23 -0.44 -1.32
C GLY A 50 20.52 0.65 -2.36
N TYR A 51 20.40 1.92 -1.95
CA TYR A 51 20.66 3.04 -2.86
C TYR A 51 22.05 3.02 -3.50
N ARG A 52 23.10 2.69 -2.72
CA ARG A 52 24.49 2.71 -3.23
C ARG A 52 24.77 1.61 -4.25
N GLY A 53 24.29 0.39 -3.99
CA GLY A 53 24.51 -0.78 -4.84
C GLY A 53 23.66 -0.78 -6.13
N ALA A 54 22.49 -0.16 -6.09
CA ALA A 54 21.60 -0.07 -7.24
C ALA A 54 22.18 0.75 -8.39
N THR A 55 21.99 0.27 -9.62
CA THR A 55 22.37 0.98 -10.85
C THR A 55 21.18 1.18 -11.78
N THR A 56 21.17 2.26 -12.55
CA THR A 56 20.12 2.50 -13.58
C THR A 56 20.10 1.40 -14.64
N ALA A 57 21.22 0.75 -14.90
CA ALA A 57 21.29 -0.39 -15.80
C ALA A 57 20.59 -1.63 -15.24
N ALA A 58 20.78 -1.95 -13.95
CA ALA A 58 20.08 -3.06 -13.28
C ALA A 58 18.57 -2.80 -13.24
N ILE A 59 18.16 -1.57 -12.96
CA ILE A 59 16.73 -1.16 -12.95
C ILE A 59 16.12 -1.29 -14.35
N ALA A 60 16.80 -0.80 -15.40
CA ALA A 60 16.33 -0.91 -16.77
C ALA A 60 16.18 -2.38 -17.21
N LYS A 61 17.17 -3.22 -16.89
CA LYS A 61 17.11 -4.67 -17.15
C LYS A 61 15.92 -5.32 -16.43
N LYS A 62 15.69 -4.96 -15.17
CA LYS A 62 14.56 -5.49 -14.39
C LYS A 62 13.21 -5.03 -14.93
N ALA A 63 13.11 -3.77 -15.39
CA ALA A 63 11.91 -3.20 -16.01
C ALA A 63 11.61 -3.75 -17.41
N GLY A 64 12.55 -4.49 -18.01
CA GLY A 64 12.44 -4.96 -19.41
C GLY A 64 12.51 -3.81 -20.42
N LEU A 65 13.17 -2.71 -20.08
CA LEU A 65 13.24 -1.50 -20.90
C LEU A 65 14.70 -1.09 -21.20
N PRO A 66 14.95 -0.40 -22.32
CA PRO A 66 16.26 0.18 -22.60
C PRO A 66 16.71 1.14 -21.48
N LYS A 67 18.02 1.16 -21.16
CA LYS A 67 18.59 2.10 -20.17
C LYS A 67 18.25 3.57 -20.46
N ALA A 68 18.18 3.93 -21.74
CA ALA A 68 17.79 5.28 -22.16
C ALA A 68 16.42 5.70 -21.63
N ASN A 69 15.46 4.77 -21.49
CA ASN A 69 14.15 5.08 -20.94
C ASN A 69 14.24 5.52 -19.47
N VAL A 70 15.08 4.89 -18.65
CA VAL A 70 15.27 5.30 -17.25
C VAL A 70 15.76 6.75 -17.18
N HIS A 71 16.74 7.12 -18.03
CA HIS A 71 17.23 8.49 -18.10
C HIS A 71 16.20 9.47 -18.68
N TYR A 72 15.43 9.02 -19.66
CA TYR A 72 14.36 9.86 -20.24
C TYR A 72 13.28 10.22 -19.23
N TYR A 73 12.84 9.25 -18.39
CA TYR A 73 11.75 9.46 -17.43
C TYR A 73 12.18 10.14 -16.13
N PHE A 74 13.41 9.87 -15.65
CA PHE A 74 13.83 10.28 -14.31
C PHE A 74 15.14 11.07 -14.29
N GLY A 75 15.89 11.13 -15.38
CA GLY A 75 17.16 11.85 -15.48
C GLY A 75 18.27 11.18 -14.69
N THR A 76 18.21 11.18 -13.37
CA THR A 76 19.25 10.65 -12.48
C THR A 76 18.76 9.51 -11.60
N LYS A 77 19.69 8.72 -11.04
CA LYS A 77 19.36 7.70 -10.03
C LYS A 77 18.75 8.32 -8.77
N GLU A 78 19.23 9.50 -8.40
CA GLU A 78 18.74 10.22 -7.24
C GLU A 78 17.27 10.66 -7.42
N ALA A 79 16.94 11.23 -8.58
CA ALA A 79 15.56 11.61 -8.90
C ALA A 79 14.63 10.39 -8.99
N LEU A 80 15.11 9.26 -9.54
CA LEU A 80 14.36 8.01 -9.54
C LEU A 80 14.12 7.48 -8.11
N TYR A 81 15.13 7.55 -7.25
CA TYR A 81 15.01 7.12 -5.85
C TYR A 81 14.01 8.00 -5.08
N ALA A 82 14.10 9.31 -5.26
CA ALA A 82 13.12 10.25 -4.69
C ALA A 82 11.69 9.94 -5.16
N ALA A 83 11.50 9.68 -6.46
CA ALA A 83 10.18 9.32 -7.00
C ALA A 83 9.63 8.00 -6.43
N VAL A 84 10.49 7.01 -6.16
CA VAL A 84 10.08 5.77 -5.47
C VAL A 84 9.64 6.07 -4.04
N LEU A 85 10.38 6.89 -3.31
CA LEU A 85 10.02 7.27 -1.94
C LEU A 85 8.73 8.10 -1.89
N GLU A 86 8.53 9.02 -2.84
CA GLU A 86 7.29 9.79 -2.98
C GLU A 86 6.08 8.89 -3.24
N ASP A 87 6.22 7.89 -4.11
CA ASP A 87 5.16 6.91 -4.41
C ASP A 87 4.77 6.11 -3.14
N ILE A 88 5.77 5.63 -2.40
CA ILE A 88 5.57 4.90 -1.14
C ILE A 88 4.85 5.77 -0.10
N LEU A 89 5.32 6.99 0.07
CA LEU A 89 4.77 7.92 1.06
C LEU A 89 3.37 8.38 0.68
N GLY A 90 3.11 8.67 -0.60
CA GLY A 90 1.79 9.02 -1.10
C GLY A 90 0.74 7.95 -0.80
N LEU A 91 1.10 6.68 -0.97
CA LEU A 91 0.24 5.54 -0.63
C LEU A 91 -0.10 5.51 0.86
N TRP A 92 0.89 5.69 1.73
CA TRP A 92 0.68 5.59 3.18
C TRP A 92 -0.04 6.79 3.78
N LEU A 93 0.22 7.98 3.27
CA LEU A 93 -0.42 9.21 3.76
C LEU A 93 -1.90 9.27 3.37
N GLY A 94 -2.25 8.78 2.19
CA GLY A 94 -3.65 8.73 1.75
C GLY A 94 -4.56 7.92 2.69
N GLU A 95 -4.03 6.89 3.34
CA GLU A 95 -4.80 6.14 4.35
C GLU A 95 -5.02 6.94 5.63
N LEU A 96 -4.04 7.74 6.05
CA LEU A 96 -4.17 8.59 7.24
C LEU A 96 -5.17 9.73 7.03
N ASP A 97 -5.31 10.22 5.80
CA ASP A 97 -6.26 11.30 5.47
C ASP A 97 -7.72 10.92 5.69
N ARG A 98 -8.07 9.65 5.67
CA ARG A 98 -9.42 9.15 5.93
C ARG A 98 -9.88 9.35 7.38
N ILE A 99 -8.96 9.60 8.32
CA ILE A 99 -9.28 9.90 9.72
C ILE A 99 -9.71 11.37 9.82
N THR A 100 -10.97 11.60 10.17
CA THR A 100 -11.59 12.94 10.29
C THR A 100 -12.31 13.09 11.63
N GLU A 101 -12.63 14.32 12.04
CA GLU A 101 -13.35 14.60 13.28
C GLU A 101 -14.73 13.93 13.34
N THR A 102 -15.38 13.76 12.17
CA THR A 102 -16.68 13.13 12.04
C THR A 102 -16.66 11.61 11.99
N SER A 103 -15.47 11.01 11.83
CA SER A 103 -15.31 9.57 11.81
C SER A 103 -15.62 8.96 13.19
N ASP A 104 -16.13 7.72 13.21
CA ASP A 104 -16.14 6.91 14.42
C ASP A 104 -14.70 6.48 14.76
N PRO A 105 -14.17 6.81 15.96
CA PRO A 105 -12.77 6.57 16.29
C PRO A 105 -12.33 5.11 16.16
N ALA A 106 -13.17 4.17 16.64
CA ALA A 106 -12.83 2.75 16.62
C ALA A 106 -12.72 2.23 15.17
N THR A 107 -13.69 2.57 14.33
CA THR A 107 -13.71 2.18 12.91
C THR A 107 -12.54 2.81 12.15
N ALA A 108 -12.33 4.13 12.31
CA ALA A 108 -11.30 4.86 11.58
C ALA A 108 -9.88 4.34 11.89
N LEU A 109 -9.58 4.10 13.17
CA LEU A 109 -8.28 3.57 13.57
C LEU A 109 -8.11 2.10 13.18
N ALA A 110 -9.17 1.29 13.28
CA ALA A 110 -9.14 -0.10 12.84
C ALA A 110 -8.88 -0.21 11.33
N ASP A 111 -9.56 0.58 10.52
CA ASP A 111 -9.39 0.59 9.07
C ASP A 111 -7.99 1.08 8.68
N TYR A 112 -7.47 2.08 9.38
CA TYR A 112 -6.10 2.55 9.19
C TYR A 112 -5.07 1.45 9.48
N ILE A 113 -5.19 0.75 10.61
CA ILE A 113 -4.29 -0.36 10.98
C ILE A 113 -4.39 -1.50 9.96
N ARG A 114 -5.60 -1.89 9.54
CA ARG A 114 -5.81 -2.90 8.49
C ARG A 114 -5.14 -2.49 7.18
N ALA A 115 -5.31 -1.23 6.76
CA ALA A 115 -4.67 -0.72 5.56
C ALA A 115 -3.14 -0.78 5.66
N LYS A 116 -2.56 -0.40 6.79
CA LYS A 116 -1.11 -0.47 7.03
C LYS A 116 -0.59 -1.91 6.96
N ILE A 117 -1.27 -2.88 7.57
CA ILE A 117 -0.90 -4.31 7.50
C ILE A 117 -1.05 -4.84 6.07
N ARG A 118 -2.11 -4.46 5.36
CA ARG A 118 -2.29 -4.81 3.94
C ARG A 118 -1.11 -4.32 3.10
N HIS A 119 -0.66 -3.08 3.27
CA HIS A 119 0.52 -2.56 2.57
C HIS A 119 1.80 -3.32 2.93
N SER A 120 1.98 -3.72 4.19
CA SER A 120 3.12 -4.55 4.62
C SER A 120 3.11 -5.93 3.95
N ARG A 121 1.93 -6.49 3.67
CA ARG A 121 1.78 -7.76 2.95
C ARG A 121 1.98 -7.60 1.44
N GLU A 122 1.34 -6.59 0.84
CA GLU A 122 1.27 -6.44 -0.62
C GLU A 122 2.52 -5.77 -1.20
N ARG A 123 3.16 -4.87 -0.45
CA ARG A 123 4.37 -4.14 -0.87
C ARG A 123 5.47 -4.16 0.20
N PRO A 124 5.94 -5.34 0.63
CA PRO A 124 6.97 -5.43 1.67
C PRO A 124 8.30 -4.76 1.27
N LEU A 125 8.61 -4.73 -0.03
CA LEU A 125 9.81 -4.08 -0.54
C LEU A 125 9.74 -2.55 -0.40
N ALA A 126 8.57 -1.95 -0.57
CA ALA A 126 8.34 -0.53 -0.31
C ALA A 126 8.70 -0.16 1.14
N SER A 127 8.24 -0.97 2.11
CA SER A 127 8.58 -0.79 3.51
C SER A 127 10.09 -0.86 3.74
N LYS A 128 10.77 -1.87 3.17
CA LYS A 128 12.24 -2.03 3.28
C LYS A 128 13.01 -0.87 2.67
N VAL A 129 12.57 -0.30 1.53
CA VAL A 129 13.20 0.90 0.93
C VAL A 129 13.09 2.08 1.89
N TYR A 130 11.89 2.33 2.43
CA TYR A 130 11.67 3.42 3.36
C TYR A 130 12.44 3.23 4.67
N ALA A 131 12.40 2.05 5.29
CA ALA A 131 13.14 1.75 6.51
C ALA A 131 14.65 1.98 6.33
N ASN A 132 15.23 1.52 5.21
CA ASN A 132 16.62 1.78 4.88
C ASN A 132 16.96 3.27 4.73
N GLU A 133 16.07 4.06 4.14
CA GLU A 133 16.23 5.52 4.03
C GLU A 133 16.22 6.17 5.42
N MET A 134 15.29 5.78 6.30
CA MET A 134 15.20 6.31 7.68
C MET A 134 16.44 5.96 8.49
N ILE A 135 16.88 4.70 8.50
CA ILE A 135 18.07 4.22 9.23
C ILE A 135 19.33 4.95 8.77
N ARG A 136 19.40 5.35 7.49
CA ARG A 136 20.54 6.09 6.91
C ARG A 136 20.46 7.61 7.10
N GLY A 137 19.48 8.10 7.86
CA GLY A 137 19.33 9.51 8.21
C GLY A 137 18.45 10.31 7.26
N ALA A 138 17.60 9.65 6.48
CA ALA A 138 16.53 10.26 5.67
C ALA A 138 17.02 11.38 4.72
N ARG A 139 18.12 11.15 3.99
CA ARG A 139 18.77 12.19 3.17
C ARG A 139 17.91 12.69 2.02
N HIS A 140 17.13 11.78 1.42
CA HIS A 140 16.29 12.09 0.25
C HIS A 140 14.84 12.45 0.64
N THR A 141 14.46 12.26 1.91
CA THR A 141 13.09 12.50 2.40
C THR A 141 13.00 13.53 3.50
N ARG A 142 14.13 14.14 3.90
CA ARG A 142 14.20 15.06 5.05
C ARG A 142 13.22 16.23 4.98
N ASP A 143 13.10 16.85 3.81
CA ASP A 143 12.22 18.01 3.63
C ASP A 143 10.75 17.58 3.66
N PHE A 144 10.43 16.45 3.06
CA PHE A 144 9.11 15.84 3.15
C PHE A 144 8.73 15.52 4.62
N LEU A 145 9.63 14.90 5.39
CA LEU A 145 9.38 14.60 6.80
C LEU A 145 9.15 15.86 7.64
N LYS A 146 9.92 16.92 7.39
CA LYS A 146 9.82 18.19 8.12
C LYS A 146 8.54 18.97 7.79
N ASN A 147 8.07 18.89 6.57
CA ASN A 147 6.97 19.69 6.07
C ASN A 147 5.68 18.87 5.98
N GLU A 148 5.59 17.94 5.04
CA GLU A 148 4.34 17.25 4.72
C GLU A 148 3.92 16.28 5.81
N LEU A 149 4.78 15.34 6.20
CA LEU A 149 4.45 14.38 7.25
C LEU A 149 4.16 15.08 8.59
N ARG A 150 5.00 16.04 8.97
CA ARG A 150 4.79 16.80 10.22
C ARG A 150 3.47 17.56 10.21
N ASN A 151 3.10 18.20 9.10
CA ASN A 151 1.83 18.92 8.99
C ASN A 151 0.62 17.98 8.99
N LEU A 152 0.74 16.83 8.34
CA LEU A 152 -0.30 15.82 8.37
C LEU A 152 -0.52 15.29 9.80
N VAL A 153 0.55 14.91 10.51
CA VAL A 153 0.45 14.46 11.90
C VAL A 153 -0.16 15.55 12.80
N LYS A 154 0.21 16.81 12.62
CA LYS A 154 -0.42 17.93 13.34
C LYS A 154 -1.91 18.09 13.02
N SER A 155 -2.31 17.89 11.78
CA SER A 155 -3.72 17.90 11.39
C SER A 155 -4.50 16.77 12.08
N LYS A 156 -3.94 15.57 12.10
CA LYS A 156 -4.58 14.41 12.77
C LYS A 156 -4.53 14.51 14.29
N ALA A 157 -3.54 15.23 14.84
CA ALA A 157 -3.50 15.55 16.28
C ALA A 157 -4.77 16.31 16.72
N LYS A 158 -5.20 17.30 15.94
CA LYS A 158 -6.45 18.04 16.21
C LYS A 158 -7.67 17.13 16.23
N VAL A 159 -7.72 16.13 15.33
CA VAL A 159 -8.80 15.14 15.30
C VAL A 159 -8.83 14.32 16.58
N LEU A 160 -7.67 13.82 17.02
CA LEU A 160 -7.56 13.02 18.24
C LEU A 160 -7.87 13.86 19.48
N GLU A 161 -7.42 15.11 19.52
CA GLU A 161 -7.76 16.08 20.59
C GLU A 161 -9.27 16.35 20.65
N ALA A 162 -9.93 16.52 19.50
CA ALA A 162 -11.39 16.70 19.42
C ALA A 162 -12.14 15.45 19.89
N TRP A 163 -11.68 14.26 19.53
CA TRP A 163 -12.27 13.02 20.03
C TRP A 163 -12.10 12.85 21.54
N ALA A 164 -10.93 13.17 22.08
CA ALA A 164 -10.66 13.13 23.52
C ALA A 164 -11.52 14.15 24.28
N ALA A 165 -11.60 15.40 23.78
CA ALA A 165 -12.46 16.43 24.37
C ALA A 165 -13.95 16.07 24.37
N ALA A 166 -14.39 15.29 23.37
CA ALA A 166 -15.75 14.75 23.28
C ALA A 166 -15.97 13.49 24.13
N GLY A 167 -14.94 13.00 24.85
CA GLY A 167 -15.01 11.77 25.65
C GLY A 167 -15.12 10.49 24.81
N LYS A 168 -14.75 10.55 23.52
CA LYS A 168 -14.81 9.39 22.62
C LYS A 168 -13.59 8.49 22.72
N ILE A 169 -12.45 9.02 23.16
CA ILE A 169 -11.21 8.25 23.40
C ILE A 169 -10.52 8.79 24.66
N GLU A 170 -9.67 7.98 25.26
CA GLU A 170 -8.72 8.42 26.28
C GLU A 170 -7.68 9.37 25.65
N PRO A 171 -7.23 10.42 26.38
CA PRO A 171 -6.20 11.32 25.90
C PRO A 171 -4.90 10.58 25.57
N VAL A 172 -4.32 10.87 24.41
CA VAL A 172 -3.08 10.25 23.93
C VAL A 172 -2.21 11.27 23.20
N ASP A 173 -0.88 11.11 23.28
CA ASP A 173 0.03 11.88 22.42
C ASP A 173 -0.04 11.35 20.98
N PRO A 174 -0.44 12.18 19.99
CA PRO A 174 -0.63 11.77 18.61
C PRO A 174 0.64 11.26 17.94
N VAL A 175 1.80 11.85 18.25
CA VAL A 175 3.09 11.46 17.66
C VAL A 175 3.46 10.05 18.11
N HIS A 176 3.29 9.79 19.41
CA HIS A 176 3.59 8.47 19.97
C HIS A 176 2.59 7.41 19.52
N LEU A 177 1.30 7.74 19.44
CA LEU A 177 0.28 6.83 18.92
C LEU A 177 0.59 6.39 17.48
N PHE A 178 0.82 7.34 16.57
CA PHE A 178 1.15 7.01 15.19
C PHE A 178 2.48 6.27 15.07
N SER A 179 3.49 6.63 15.88
CA SER A 179 4.77 5.92 15.90
C SER A 179 4.60 4.45 16.31
N VAL A 180 3.77 4.15 17.30
CA VAL A 180 3.45 2.77 17.71
C VAL A 180 2.74 2.01 16.59
N ILE A 181 1.72 2.62 15.98
CA ILE A 181 0.99 1.98 14.86
C ILE A 181 1.95 1.69 13.69
N TRP A 182 2.79 2.66 13.31
CA TRP A 182 3.74 2.47 12.20
C TRP A 182 4.76 1.39 12.52
N ALA A 183 5.38 1.43 13.68
CA ALA A 183 6.34 0.42 14.10
C ALA A 183 5.73 -0.98 14.13
N ALA A 184 4.56 -1.14 14.73
CA ALA A 184 3.89 -2.42 14.83
C ALA A 184 3.49 -2.99 13.48
N THR A 185 2.95 -2.16 12.57
CA THR A 185 2.48 -2.63 11.26
C THR A 185 3.60 -2.88 10.26
N GLN A 186 4.64 -2.01 10.22
CA GLN A 186 5.77 -2.17 9.31
C GLN A 186 6.71 -3.32 9.72
N HIS A 187 6.70 -3.71 10.99
CA HIS A 187 7.52 -4.81 11.51
C HIS A 187 7.35 -6.11 10.70
N TYR A 188 6.12 -6.40 10.25
CA TYR A 188 5.80 -7.59 9.47
C TYR A 188 6.40 -7.60 8.05
N ALA A 189 6.74 -6.44 7.51
CA ALA A 189 7.47 -6.32 6.25
C ALA A 189 8.99 -6.22 6.47
N ASP A 190 9.42 -5.35 7.39
CA ASP A 190 10.83 -5.01 7.59
C ASP A 190 11.60 -6.16 8.25
N PHE A 191 10.93 -6.89 9.16
CA PHE A 191 11.48 -8.01 9.93
C PHE A 191 10.75 -9.33 9.67
N GLU A 192 10.26 -9.53 8.45
CA GLU A 192 9.54 -10.73 8.02
C GLU A 192 10.25 -12.03 8.38
N VAL A 193 11.58 -12.06 8.23
CA VAL A 193 12.41 -13.24 8.57
C VAL A 193 12.33 -13.56 10.07
N GLN A 194 12.34 -12.54 10.93
CA GLN A 194 12.23 -12.72 12.37
C GLN A 194 10.84 -13.24 12.75
N VAL A 195 9.79 -12.60 12.23
CA VAL A 195 8.40 -13.01 12.50
C VAL A 195 8.15 -14.43 12.00
N GLY A 196 8.60 -14.75 10.78
CA GLY A 196 8.50 -16.09 10.21
C GLY A 196 9.19 -17.13 11.06
N SER A 197 10.39 -16.83 11.59
CA SER A 197 11.12 -17.72 12.48
C SER A 197 10.36 -17.97 13.80
N LEU A 198 9.75 -16.95 14.38
CA LEU A 198 8.93 -17.07 15.59
C LEU A 198 7.67 -17.91 15.36
N LEU A 199 7.09 -17.84 14.16
CA LEU A 199 5.91 -18.63 13.77
C LEU A 199 6.27 -20.02 13.21
N GLY A 200 7.55 -20.38 13.14
CA GLY A 200 8.01 -21.63 12.53
C GLY A 200 7.74 -21.71 11.02
N ARG A 201 7.75 -20.58 10.31
CA ARG A 201 7.42 -20.47 8.90
C ARG A 201 8.53 -19.79 8.11
N ARG A 202 8.73 -20.23 6.86
CA ARG A 202 9.69 -19.59 5.95
C ARG A 202 9.13 -18.30 5.34
N GLN A 203 7.82 -18.23 5.13
CA GLN A 203 7.10 -17.07 4.60
C GLN A 203 5.80 -16.90 5.37
N LEU A 204 5.40 -15.65 5.58
CA LEU A 204 4.15 -15.33 6.24
C LEU A 204 2.97 -15.61 5.30
N ALA A 205 1.93 -16.26 5.81
CA ALA A 205 0.67 -16.47 5.12
C ALA A 205 -0.27 -15.28 5.34
N ALA A 206 -1.30 -15.14 4.51
CA ALA A 206 -2.32 -14.10 4.66
C ALA A 206 -2.90 -14.07 6.10
N LYS A 207 -3.19 -15.25 6.66
CA LYS A 207 -3.70 -15.40 8.02
C LYS A 207 -2.78 -14.79 9.08
N ASP A 208 -1.46 -14.85 8.91
CA ASP A 208 -0.51 -14.28 9.88
C ASP A 208 -0.62 -12.74 9.92
N TYR A 209 -0.86 -12.11 8.78
CA TYR A 209 -1.12 -10.67 8.69
C TYR A 209 -2.49 -10.30 9.27
N ASP A 210 -3.52 -11.12 9.06
CA ASP A 210 -4.84 -10.89 9.63
C ASP A 210 -4.81 -10.98 11.17
N GLU A 211 -4.15 -11.99 11.73
CA GLU A 211 -3.93 -12.15 13.18
C GLU A 211 -3.09 -11.00 13.76
N ALA A 212 -2.11 -10.52 13.01
CA ALA A 212 -1.33 -9.35 13.38
C ALA A 212 -2.19 -8.09 13.45
N ALA A 213 -3.01 -7.84 12.42
CA ALA A 213 -3.91 -6.70 12.38
C ALA A 213 -4.87 -6.72 13.60
N GLU A 214 -5.51 -7.88 13.86
CA GLU A 214 -6.41 -8.04 15.01
C GLU A 214 -5.70 -7.78 16.35
N THR A 215 -4.48 -8.27 16.50
CA THR A 215 -3.68 -8.05 17.72
C THR A 215 -3.36 -6.58 17.91
N ILE A 216 -2.89 -5.90 16.86
CA ILE A 216 -2.54 -4.48 16.93
C ILE A 216 -3.77 -3.63 17.19
N MET A 217 -4.89 -3.89 16.48
CA MET A 217 -6.16 -3.18 16.69
C MET A 217 -6.63 -3.34 18.15
N ARG A 218 -6.64 -4.55 18.68
CA ARG A 218 -7.03 -4.79 20.06
C ARG A 218 -6.18 -4.02 21.07
N LEU A 219 -4.86 -4.00 20.89
CA LEU A 219 -3.96 -3.28 21.80
C LEU A 219 -4.14 -1.77 21.69
N VAL A 220 -4.22 -1.23 20.48
CA VAL A 220 -4.36 0.22 20.24
C VAL A 220 -5.73 0.72 20.68
N LEU A 221 -6.82 0.07 20.27
CA LEU A 221 -8.17 0.54 20.56
C LEU A 221 -8.49 0.45 22.06
N ARG A 222 -8.13 -0.65 22.70
CA ARG A 222 -8.30 -0.76 24.17
C ARG A 222 -7.43 0.23 24.93
N GLY A 223 -6.23 0.51 24.45
CA GLY A 223 -5.37 1.55 25.04
C GLY A 223 -5.95 2.95 24.96
N LEU A 224 -6.90 3.18 24.03
CA LEU A 224 -7.64 4.44 23.87
C LEU A 224 -9.02 4.41 24.57
N GLY A 225 -9.32 3.41 25.37
CA GLY A 225 -10.61 3.26 26.05
C GLY A 225 -11.76 2.83 25.13
N LEU A 226 -11.44 2.34 23.92
CA LEU A 226 -12.45 1.91 22.95
C LEU A 226 -12.78 0.43 23.12
N ASP A 227 -14.07 0.11 23.12
CA ASP A 227 -14.52 -1.28 23.07
C ASP A 227 -14.25 -1.85 21.67
N TYR A 228 -13.45 -2.89 21.64
CA TYR A 228 -13.18 -3.66 20.42
C TYR A 228 -13.65 -5.10 20.61
N ALA A 229 -14.82 -5.41 20.07
CA ALA A 229 -15.31 -6.77 20.01
C ALA A 229 -14.56 -7.52 18.89
N LEU A 230 -13.83 -8.56 19.25
CA LEU A 230 -13.22 -9.46 18.27
C LEU A 230 -14.32 -10.07 17.39
N PRO A 231 -14.15 -10.16 16.07
CA PRO A 231 -14.89 -11.16 15.30
C PRO A 231 -14.60 -12.52 15.92
N HIS A 232 -15.65 -13.26 16.27
CA HIS A 232 -15.59 -14.56 16.95
C HIS A 232 -14.92 -15.63 16.08
N THR A 233 -13.60 -15.58 15.85
CA THR A 233 -12.86 -16.64 15.15
C THR A 233 -11.39 -16.67 15.57
N LEU A 234 -11.15 -16.89 16.87
CA LEU A 234 -9.92 -17.59 17.27
C LEU A 234 -10.37 -18.98 17.72
N PRO A 235 -9.94 -20.07 17.08
CA PRO A 235 -10.13 -21.39 17.64
C PRO A 235 -9.45 -21.39 19.02
N SER A 236 -10.21 -21.71 20.06
CA SER A 236 -9.68 -22.08 21.35
C SER A 236 -8.59 -23.12 21.13
N LYS A 237 -7.39 -22.85 21.64
CA LYS A 237 -6.36 -23.90 21.77
C LYS A 237 -6.99 -25.01 22.61
N GLU A 238 -7.47 -26.04 21.94
CA GLU A 238 -7.73 -27.30 22.61
C GLU A 238 -6.39 -27.74 23.22
N SER A 239 -6.42 -27.91 24.53
CA SER A 239 -5.35 -28.44 25.33
C SER A 239 -4.98 -29.83 24.80
N GLU A 240 -3.88 -29.93 24.04
CA GLU A 240 -3.19 -31.21 23.91
C GLU A 240 -2.53 -31.54 25.26
N THR A 241 -3.33 -32.19 26.06
CA THR A 241 -2.83 -32.98 27.21
C THR A 241 -2.73 -34.43 26.73
N THR A 242 -1.55 -34.87 26.40
CA THR A 242 -1.10 -36.24 26.68
C THR A 242 0.42 -36.31 26.53
#